data_686aade65450ce932a6aaf943aa9474e
#
_entry.id   686aade65450ce932a6aaf943aa9474e
#
_cell.length_a   1.000
_cell.length_b   1.000
_cell.length_c   1.000
_cell.angle_alpha   90.00
_cell.angle_beta   90.00
_cell.angle_gamma   90.00
#
_symmetry.space_group_name_H-M   'P 1'
#
loop_
_entity.id
_entity.type
_entity.pdbx_description
1 polymer ?
#
loop_
_entity_poly.entity_id
_entity_poly.type
_entity_poly.pdbx_seq_one_letter_code
_entity_poly.pdbx_strand_id
1 'polypeptide(L)'
;MSYHVLVVEDDLVTRSKLSGYFQNEGYQVTEAESGAQMREALELNNIDLVLLDINLPGEDGLLLTRELRSQSEIGIILVTGRTDSIDKIVGLEMGADDYVTKPVDLRELQVRVKNLLWRISLAQRERITDKHDDKLVHFGEWTFDVQRRALSRNGEPVKLTKAEYELLVALSSYPNQVLSRERILNMISHRVDAPNDRTIDVLIRRMRAKMEMDPKNPQIFVTVHGEGYMFAGD
;
A
#
# COMPACT_ATOMS: atom_id res chain seq x y z
N MET A 1 -1.48 3.30 -19.52
CA MET A 1 -2.16 4.51 -19.00
C MET A 1 -1.16 5.24 -18.13
N SER A 2 -1.07 6.57 -18.29
CA SER A 2 -0.22 7.42 -17.43
C SER A 2 -1.04 7.80 -16.20
N TYR A 3 -0.49 7.63 -15.00
CA TYR A 3 -1.13 8.10 -13.77
C TYR A 3 -1.11 9.62 -13.71
N HIS A 4 -2.12 10.20 -13.07
CA HIS A 4 -2.31 11.63 -12.91
C HIS A 4 -2.04 12.06 -11.46
N VAL A 5 -1.02 12.90 -11.27
CA VAL A 5 -0.61 13.42 -9.96
C VAL A 5 -1.02 14.89 -9.86
N LEU A 6 -1.68 15.26 -8.76
CA LEU A 6 -1.96 16.65 -8.41
C LEU A 6 -0.91 17.14 -7.40
N VAL A 7 -0.23 18.22 -7.71
CA VAL A 7 0.74 18.88 -6.82
C VAL A 7 0.09 20.12 -6.21
N VAL A 8 -0.11 20.11 -4.90
CA VAL A 8 -0.72 21.23 -4.14
C VAL A 8 0.34 21.85 -3.25
N GLU A 9 0.82 23.01 -3.63
CA GLU A 9 1.95 23.70 -3.02
C GLU A 9 1.87 25.19 -3.34
N ASP A 10 1.94 26.07 -2.36
CA ASP A 10 1.86 27.52 -2.58
C ASP A 10 3.17 28.11 -3.12
N ASP A 11 4.34 27.58 -2.71
CA ASP A 11 5.63 28.02 -3.21
C ASP A 11 5.82 27.60 -4.67
N LEU A 12 5.86 28.58 -5.57
CA LEU A 12 5.99 28.37 -7.01
C LEU A 12 7.23 27.55 -7.38
N VAL A 13 8.36 27.76 -6.70
CA VAL A 13 9.62 27.09 -7.02
C VAL A 13 9.53 25.61 -6.67
N THR A 14 9.04 25.31 -5.49
CA THR A 14 8.81 23.92 -5.02
C THR A 14 7.78 23.21 -5.90
N ARG A 15 6.65 23.86 -6.19
CA ARG A 15 5.60 23.34 -7.06
C ARG A 15 6.12 22.99 -8.44
N SER A 16 6.79 23.95 -9.12
CA SER A 16 7.35 23.72 -10.45
C SER A 16 8.44 22.64 -10.47
N LYS A 17 9.25 22.56 -9.42
CA LYS A 17 10.28 21.52 -9.29
C LYS A 17 9.66 20.13 -9.16
N LEU A 18 8.64 19.97 -8.33
CA LEU A 18 7.90 18.70 -8.18
C LEU A 18 7.20 18.34 -9.49
N SER A 19 6.46 19.26 -10.06
CA SER A 19 5.69 19.06 -11.29
C SER A 19 6.59 18.68 -12.47
N GLY A 20 7.65 19.41 -12.69
CA GLY A 20 8.61 19.12 -13.77
C GLY A 20 9.28 17.77 -13.60
N TYR A 21 9.61 17.38 -12.36
CA TYR A 21 10.20 16.08 -12.07
C TYR A 21 9.23 14.95 -12.43
N PHE A 22 7.98 14.99 -11.94
CA PHE A 22 7.00 13.94 -12.21
C PHE A 22 6.56 13.89 -13.68
N GLN A 23 6.50 15.05 -14.37
CA GLN A 23 6.26 15.07 -15.82
C GLN A 23 7.38 14.36 -16.59
N ASN A 24 8.65 14.59 -16.22
CA ASN A 24 9.80 13.89 -16.82
C ASN A 24 9.79 12.39 -16.55
N GLU A 25 9.22 11.96 -15.43
CA GLU A 25 9.03 10.54 -15.08
C GLU A 25 7.80 9.90 -15.77
N GLY A 26 7.09 10.66 -16.63
CA GLY A 26 5.99 10.17 -17.46
C GLY A 26 4.62 10.20 -16.79
N TYR A 27 4.46 10.93 -15.69
CA TYR A 27 3.16 11.19 -15.07
C TYR A 27 2.45 12.36 -15.76
N GLN A 28 1.13 12.32 -15.82
CA GLN A 28 0.34 13.52 -16.05
C GLN A 28 0.33 14.32 -14.74
N VAL A 29 0.53 15.65 -14.81
CA VAL A 29 0.61 16.49 -13.61
C VAL A 29 -0.31 17.69 -13.75
N THR A 30 -1.11 17.94 -12.73
CA THR A 30 -1.86 19.18 -12.52
C THR A 30 -1.28 19.90 -11.29
N GLU A 31 -1.23 21.22 -11.34
CA GLU A 31 -0.73 22.09 -10.28
C GLU A 31 -1.89 22.82 -9.60
N ALA A 32 -1.77 23.03 -8.29
CA ALA A 32 -2.65 23.88 -7.50
C ALA A 32 -1.81 24.62 -6.44
N GLU A 33 -2.14 25.90 -6.19
CA GLU A 33 -1.46 26.72 -5.19
C GLU A 33 -2.25 26.89 -3.89
N SER A 34 -3.46 26.34 -3.85
CA SER A 34 -4.38 26.46 -2.71
C SER A 34 -5.36 25.29 -2.65
N GLY A 35 -6.04 25.13 -1.51
CA GLY A 35 -7.12 24.16 -1.36
C GLY A 35 -8.29 24.40 -2.30
N ALA A 36 -8.60 25.66 -2.64
CA ALA A 36 -9.64 25.98 -3.61
C ALA A 36 -9.30 25.45 -5.02
N GLN A 37 -8.08 25.68 -5.50
CA GLN A 37 -7.62 25.16 -6.79
C GLN A 37 -7.49 23.62 -6.75
N MET A 38 -7.10 23.04 -5.61
CA MET A 38 -7.09 21.59 -5.42
C MET A 38 -8.49 20.99 -5.68
N ARG A 39 -9.55 21.56 -5.08
CA ARG A 39 -10.93 21.09 -5.24
C ARG A 39 -11.37 21.21 -6.70
N GLU A 40 -11.11 22.34 -7.33
CA GLU A 40 -11.40 22.56 -8.75
C GLU A 40 -10.66 21.52 -9.65
N ALA A 41 -9.39 21.27 -9.38
CA ALA A 41 -8.61 20.29 -10.13
C ALA A 41 -9.17 18.87 -9.99
N LEU A 42 -9.66 18.50 -8.80
CA LEU A 42 -10.28 17.20 -8.52
C LEU A 42 -11.64 17.03 -9.20
N GLU A 43 -12.41 18.12 -9.35
CA GLU A 43 -13.69 18.09 -10.08
C GLU A 43 -13.49 17.94 -11.59
N LEU A 44 -12.46 18.57 -12.15
CA LEU A 44 -12.21 18.63 -13.59
C LEU A 44 -11.38 17.45 -14.12
N ASN A 45 -10.65 16.75 -13.26
CA ASN A 45 -9.69 15.73 -13.67
C ASN A 45 -9.83 14.44 -12.85
N ASN A 46 -9.53 13.31 -13.50
CA ASN A 46 -9.34 12.05 -12.80
C ASN A 46 -7.92 12.02 -12.22
N ILE A 47 -7.76 12.38 -10.97
CA ILE A 47 -6.51 12.39 -10.25
C ILE A 47 -6.32 11.05 -9.52
N ASP A 48 -5.16 10.43 -9.63
CA ASP A 48 -4.83 9.17 -8.97
C ASP A 48 -4.13 9.38 -7.63
N LEU A 49 -3.38 10.51 -7.49
CA LEU A 49 -2.60 10.81 -6.29
C LEU A 49 -2.43 12.32 -6.10
N VAL A 50 -2.50 12.76 -4.84
CA VAL A 50 -2.24 14.16 -4.43
C VAL A 50 -0.94 14.21 -3.63
N LEU A 51 -0.03 15.09 -4.04
CA LEU A 51 1.08 15.58 -3.22
C LEU A 51 0.63 16.89 -2.59
N LEU A 52 0.48 16.93 -1.27
CA LEU A 52 -0.15 18.05 -0.56
C LEU A 52 0.77 18.64 0.49
N ASP A 53 1.04 19.96 0.39
CA ASP A 53 1.66 20.66 1.52
C ASP A 53 0.64 20.88 2.65
N ILE A 54 1.11 20.74 3.88
CA ILE A 54 0.34 21.04 5.09
C ILE A 54 0.19 22.55 5.27
N ASN A 55 1.22 23.33 4.94
CA ASN A 55 1.29 24.75 5.21
C ASN A 55 0.80 25.60 4.03
N LEU A 56 -0.46 25.46 3.66
CA LEU A 56 -1.05 26.28 2.61
C LEU A 56 -1.59 27.59 3.21
N PRO A 57 -1.49 28.74 2.49
CA PRO A 57 -2.08 30.00 2.93
C PRO A 57 -3.60 29.91 3.07
N GLY A 58 -4.09 30.20 4.27
CA GLY A 58 -5.52 30.27 4.56
C GLY A 58 -6.22 28.95 4.84
N GLU A 59 -5.61 27.80 4.56
CA GLU A 59 -6.18 26.48 4.83
C GLU A 59 -5.10 25.51 5.38
N ASP A 60 -5.50 24.69 6.34
CA ASP A 60 -4.60 23.65 6.89
C ASP A 60 -4.68 22.38 6.02
N GLY A 61 -3.54 21.95 5.47
CA GLY A 61 -3.44 20.75 4.64
C GLY A 61 -3.87 19.46 5.37
N LEU A 62 -3.82 19.43 6.70
CA LEU A 62 -4.36 18.31 7.47
C LEU A 62 -5.90 18.25 7.40
N LEU A 63 -6.57 19.41 7.44
CA LEU A 63 -8.02 19.48 7.24
C LEU A 63 -8.40 19.09 5.81
N LEU A 64 -7.63 19.55 4.82
CA LEU A 64 -7.82 19.16 3.42
C LEU A 64 -7.62 17.65 3.22
N THR A 65 -6.65 17.05 3.91
CA THR A 65 -6.44 15.59 3.89
C THR A 65 -7.67 14.84 4.39
N ARG A 66 -8.23 15.28 5.52
CA ARG A 66 -9.45 14.70 6.10
C ARG A 66 -10.66 14.87 5.17
N GLU A 67 -10.81 16.04 4.55
CA GLU A 67 -11.85 16.33 3.56
C GLU A 67 -11.75 15.37 2.37
N LEU A 68 -10.56 15.26 1.76
CA LEU A 68 -10.29 14.35 0.64
C LEU A 68 -10.62 12.91 1.00
N ARG A 69 -10.16 12.45 2.16
CA ARG A 69 -10.35 11.07 2.58
C ARG A 69 -11.83 10.75 2.86
N SER A 70 -12.63 11.71 3.29
CA SER A 70 -14.06 11.52 3.50
C SER A 70 -14.85 11.32 2.19
N GLN A 71 -14.31 11.78 1.06
CA GLN A 71 -14.99 11.80 -0.24
C GLN A 71 -14.38 10.81 -1.25
N SER A 72 -13.13 10.39 -1.05
CA SER A 72 -12.41 9.58 -2.03
C SER A 72 -11.34 8.69 -1.39
N GLU A 73 -10.94 7.67 -2.15
CA GLU A 73 -9.81 6.78 -1.80
C GLU A 73 -8.55 7.10 -2.62
N ILE A 74 -8.46 8.32 -3.13
CA ILE A 74 -7.29 8.83 -3.83
C ILE A 74 -6.03 8.71 -2.96
N GLY A 75 -4.87 8.47 -3.57
CA GLY A 75 -3.60 8.47 -2.84
C GLY A 75 -3.26 9.86 -2.32
N ILE A 76 -2.83 9.97 -1.06
CA ILE A 76 -2.45 11.24 -0.45
C ILE A 76 -1.07 11.11 0.19
N ILE A 77 -0.10 11.87 -0.31
CA ILE A 77 1.22 12.01 0.32
C ILE A 77 1.37 13.45 0.79
N LEU A 78 1.57 13.63 2.09
CA LEU A 78 1.88 14.94 2.66
C LEU A 78 3.36 15.29 2.44
N VAL A 79 3.61 16.49 1.90
CA VAL A 79 4.97 17.00 1.60
C VAL A 79 5.13 18.33 2.31
N THR A 80 5.84 18.38 3.44
CA THR A 80 5.81 19.55 4.31
C THR A 80 7.13 19.86 4.99
N GLY A 81 7.33 21.11 5.37
CA GLY A 81 8.46 21.56 6.19
C GLY A 81 8.35 21.22 7.67
N ARG A 82 7.20 20.72 8.14
CA ARG A 82 7.05 20.30 9.54
C ARG A 82 7.80 18.99 9.78
N THR A 83 8.71 19.02 10.74
CA THR A 83 9.58 17.88 11.09
C THR A 83 9.17 17.19 12.40
N ASP A 84 8.13 17.71 13.07
CA ASP A 84 7.66 17.15 14.33
C ASP A 84 7.04 15.77 14.12
N SER A 85 7.41 14.82 14.96
CA SER A 85 6.85 13.47 14.95
C SER A 85 5.35 13.45 15.22
N ILE A 86 4.83 14.43 15.97
CA ILE A 86 3.40 14.58 16.29
C ILE A 86 2.64 14.94 15.01
N ASP A 87 3.11 15.91 14.23
CA ASP A 87 2.46 16.32 12.97
C ASP A 87 2.41 15.16 11.97
N LYS A 88 3.45 14.33 11.93
CA LYS A 88 3.48 13.11 11.10
C LYS A 88 2.40 12.11 11.52
N ILE A 89 2.26 11.85 12.82
CA ILE A 89 1.23 10.92 13.34
C ILE A 89 -0.15 11.47 13.03
N VAL A 90 -0.39 12.76 13.30
CA VAL A 90 -1.68 13.41 13.03
C VAL A 90 -2.03 13.37 11.54
N GLY A 91 -1.07 13.62 10.64
CA GLY A 91 -1.30 13.53 9.20
C GLY A 91 -1.75 12.14 8.74
N LEU A 92 -1.12 11.09 9.26
CA LEU A 92 -1.50 9.71 8.96
C LEU A 92 -2.86 9.34 9.58
N GLU A 93 -3.16 9.82 10.80
CA GLU A 93 -4.48 9.64 11.44
C GLU A 93 -5.61 10.38 10.70
N MET A 94 -5.30 11.52 10.07
CA MET A 94 -6.24 12.26 9.21
C MET A 94 -6.50 11.58 7.86
N GLY A 95 -5.77 10.50 7.54
CA GLY A 95 -6.02 9.66 6.38
C GLY A 95 -5.02 9.82 5.25
N ALA A 96 -3.87 10.47 5.47
CA ALA A 96 -2.76 10.43 4.51
C ALA A 96 -2.18 9.02 4.43
N ASP A 97 -1.73 8.62 3.24
CA ASP A 97 -1.10 7.32 2.99
C ASP A 97 0.39 7.32 3.30
N ASP A 98 1.03 8.49 3.16
CA ASP A 98 2.45 8.68 3.46
C ASP A 98 2.75 10.15 3.80
N TYR A 99 3.97 10.39 4.32
CA TYR A 99 4.43 11.68 4.79
C TYR A 99 5.91 11.87 4.44
N VAL A 100 6.25 12.99 3.80
CA VAL A 100 7.61 13.33 3.39
C VAL A 100 7.96 14.74 3.88
N THR A 101 9.14 14.87 4.52
CA THR A 101 9.63 16.15 5.03
C THR A 101 10.47 16.90 3.99
N LYS A 102 10.31 18.22 3.92
CA LYS A 102 11.20 19.11 3.16
C LYS A 102 12.55 19.28 3.90
N PRO A 103 13.73 19.32 3.22
CA PRO A 103 13.88 19.31 1.77
C PRO A 103 13.64 17.93 1.16
N VAL A 104 12.85 17.87 0.09
CA VAL A 104 12.41 16.62 -0.53
C VAL A 104 13.52 16.01 -1.39
N ASP A 105 13.88 14.77 -1.13
CA ASP A 105 14.61 13.95 -2.11
C ASP A 105 13.59 13.44 -3.16
N LEU A 106 13.73 13.93 -4.38
CA LEU A 106 12.79 13.63 -5.47
C LEU A 106 12.79 12.15 -5.85
N ARG A 107 13.92 11.45 -5.72
CA ARG A 107 14.01 10.01 -6.00
C ARG A 107 13.29 9.20 -4.93
N GLU A 108 13.46 9.58 -3.66
CA GLU A 108 12.72 8.95 -2.56
C GLU A 108 11.21 9.16 -2.74
N LEU A 109 10.78 10.40 -3.01
CA LEU A 109 9.38 10.72 -3.24
C LEU A 109 8.80 9.92 -4.43
N GLN A 110 9.53 9.78 -5.53
CA GLN A 110 9.13 8.97 -6.69
C GLN A 110 8.88 7.51 -6.32
N VAL A 111 9.77 6.91 -5.53
CA VAL A 111 9.58 5.51 -5.07
C VAL A 111 8.31 5.38 -4.23
N ARG A 112 8.03 6.35 -3.35
CA ARG A 112 6.81 6.38 -2.53
C ARG A 112 5.55 6.53 -3.37
N VAL A 113 5.54 7.47 -4.34
CA VAL A 113 4.45 7.67 -5.30
C VAL A 113 4.18 6.40 -6.10
N LYS A 114 5.22 5.79 -6.68
CA LYS A 114 5.11 4.54 -7.44
C LYS A 114 4.52 3.40 -6.61
N ASN A 115 5.00 3.23 -5.38
CA ASN A 115 4.52 2.18 -4.48
C ASN A 115 3.06 2.40 -4.07
N LEU A 116 2.66 3.65 -3.81
CA LEU A 116 1.28 3.98 -3.45
C LEU A 116 0.35 3.76 -4.64
N LEU A 117 0.67 4.27 -5.82
CA LEU A 117 -0.12 4.07 -7.05
C LEU A 117 -0.25 2.59 -7.41
N TRP A 118 0.80 1.80 -7.24
CA TRP A 118 0.73 0.36 -7.44
C TRP A 118 -0.26 -0.30 -6.46
N ARG A 119 -0.25 0.05 -5.17
CA ARG A 119 -1.23 -0.45 -4.18
C ARG A 119 -2.66 -0.06 -4.54
N ILE A 120 -2.89 1.20 -4.95
CA ILE A 120 -4.21 1.68 -5.38
C ILE A 120 -4.69 0.92 -6.61
N SER A 121 -3.80 0.70 -7.60
CA SER A 121 -4.15 -0.04 -8.81
C SER A 121 -4.51 -1.50 -8.55
N LEU A 122 -3.88 -2.12 -7.57
CA LEU A 122 -4.26 -3.48 -7.14
C LEU A 122 -5.67 -3.47 -6.51
N ALA A 123 -5.93 -2.54 -5.58
CA ALA A 123 -7.24 -2.40 -4.95
C ALA A 123 -8.35 -2.08 -5.96
N GLN A 124 -8.06 -1.26 -6.98
CA GLN A 124 -9.01 -0.94 -8.06
C GLN A 124 -9.23 -2.13 -9.00
N ARG A 125 -8.19 -2.86 -9.37
CA ARG A 125 -8.32 -4.11 -10.16
C ARG A 125 -9.17 -5.12 -9.42
N GLU A 126 -9.00 -5.25 -8.12
CA GLU A 126 -9.82 -6.07 -7.27
C GLU A 126 -11.31 -5.64 -7.28
N ARG A 127 -11.61 -4.35 -7.35
CA ARG A 127 -12.99 -3.82 -7.46
C ARG A 127 -13.61 -3.99 -8.84
N ILE A 128 -12.84 -3.96 -9.93
CA ILE A 128 -13.33 -4.14 -11.31
C ILE A 128 -13.63 -5.61 -11.58
N THR A 129 -12.95 -6.53 -10.91
CA THR A 129 -13.26 -7.97 -10.96
C THR A 129 -14.42 -8.36 -10.04
N ASP A 130 -14.95 -7.43 -9.22
CA ASP A 130 -16.13 -7.61 -8.37
C ASP A 130 -17.47 -7.53 -9.17
N LYS A 131 -17.58 -8.33 -10.24
CA LYS A 131 -18.87 -8.94 -10.62
C LYS A 131 -18.81 -10.38 -10.16
N HIS A 132 -19.37 -10.64 -8.95
CA HIS A 132 -19.73 -11.98 -8.48
C HIS A 132 -18.73 -13.10 -8.85
N ASP A 133 -17.74 -13.31 -8.01
CA ASP A 133 -17.42 -14.55 -7.33
C ASP A 133 -16.05 -14.44 -6.66
N ASP A 134 -16.08 -14.55 -5.31
CA ASP A 134 -15.06 -15.14 -4.48
C ASP A 134 -13.63 -14.55 -4.45
N LYS A 135 -13.40 -13.67 -3.51
CA LYS A 135 -12.09 -13.60 -2.83
C LYS A 135 -11.91 -14.78 -1.86
N LEU A 136 -12.50 -15.90 -2.21
CA LEU A 136 -12.26 -17.18 -1.58
C LEU A 136 -11.13 -17.86 -2.33
N VAL A 137 -9.95 -17.89 -1.71
CA VAL A 137 -8.83 -18.69 -2.22
C VAL A 137 -9.04 -20.11 -1.71
N HIS A 138 -9.29 -21.04 -2.63
CA HIS A 138 -9.40 -22.45 -2.33
C HIS A 138 -8.07 -23.14 -2.61
N PHE A 139 -7.59 -23.94 -1.69
CA PHE A 139 -6.39 -24.76 -1.86
C PHE A 139 -6.50 -26.01 -0.98
N GLY A 140 -6.67 -27.15 -1.62
CA GLY A 140 -6.95 -28.42 -0.93
C GLY A 140 -8.19 -28.34 -0.06
N GLU A 141 -8.05 -28.64 1.23
CA GLU A 141 -9.16 -28.59 2.22
C GLU A 141 -9.39 -27.18 2.81
N TRP A 142 -8.65 -26.18 2.35
CA TRP A 142 -8.65 -24.84 2.91
C TRP A 142 -9.49 -23.87 2.07
N THR A 143 -10.19 -23.00 2.76
CA THR A 143 -10.89 -21.85 2.18
C THR A 143 -10.43 -20.60 2.92
N PHE A 144 -9.84 -19.66 2.18
CA PHE A 144 -9.38 -18.39 2.73
C PHE A 144 -10.20 -17.24 2.16
N ASP A 145 -11.02 -16.64 3.01
CA ASP A 145 -11.77 -15.42 2.70
C ASP A 145 -10.93 -14.20 3.08
N VAL A 146 -10.33 -13.57 2.06
CA VAL A 146 -9.47 -12.40 2.24
C VAL A 146 -10.27 -11.22 2.77
N GLN A 147 -11.52 -11.01 2.34
CA GLN A 147 -12.32 -9.86 2.77
C GLN A 147 -12.76 -9.98 4.22
N ARG A 148 -13.25 -11.16 4.62
CA ARG A 148 -13.69 -11.42 5.99
C ARG A 148 -12.55 -11.72 6.94
N ARG A 149 -11.31 -11.78 6.44
CA ARG A 149 -10.12 -12.19 7.19
C ARG A 149 -10.29 -13.54 7.88
N ALA A 150 -10.96 -14.45 7.20
CA ALA A 150 -11.34 -15.75 7.74
C ALA A 150 -10.63 -16.88 6.98
N LEU A 151 -10.06 -17.81 7.72
CA LEU A 151 -9.53 -19.06 7.21
C LEU A 151 -10.37 -20.20 7.77
N SER A 152 -10.74 -21.16 6.93
CA SER A 152 -11.42 -22.37 7.36
C SER A 152 -10.81 -23.61 6.70
N ARG A 153 -10.91 -24.74 7.37
CA ARG A 153 -10.57 -26.06 6.85
C ARG A 153 -11.81 -26.93 6.89
N ASN A 154 -12.27 -27.39 5.72
CA ASN A 154 -13.52 -28.15 5.59
C ASN A 154 -14.74 -27.45 6.27
N GLY A 155 -14.77 -26.11 6.21
CA GLY A 155 -15.80 -25.27 6.84
C GLY A 155 -15.57 -24.92 8.32
N GLU A 156 -14.61 -25.55 9.00
CA GLU A 156 -14.26 -25.26 10.40
C GLU A 156 -13.31 -24.04 10.47
N PRO A 157 -13.64 -23.01 11.26
CA PRO A 157 -12.86 -21.78 11.30
C PRO A 157 -11.51 -21.97 12.01
N VAL A 158 -10.44 -21.43 11.40
CA VAL A 158 -9.09 -21.44 11.93
C VAL A 158 -8.62 -20.02 12.21
N LYS A 159 -8.25 -19.72 13.46
CA LYS A 159 -7.82 -18.38 13.88
C LYS A 159 -6.41 -18.07 13.35
N LEU A 160 -6.29 -16.93 12.71
CA LEU A 160 -5.00 -16.33 12.32
C LEU A 160 -4.68 -15.12 13.21
N THR A 161 -3.41 -14.97 13.55
CA THR A 161 -2.90 -13.68 14.04
C THR A 161 -2.80 -12.69 12.89
N LYS A 162 -2.68 -11.39 13.19
CA LYS A 162 -2.53 -10.35 12.15
C LYS A 162 -1.36 -10.65 11.21
N ALA A 163 -0.19 -11.01 11.75
CA ALA A 163 1.00 -11.32 10.95
C ALA A 163 0.85 -12.58 10.09
N GLU A 164 0.18 -13.61 10.61
CA GLU A 164 -0.14 -14.83 9.85
C GLU A 164 -1.12 -14.55 8.71
N TYR A 165 -2.12 -13.71 8.96
CA TYR A 165 -3.06 -13.27 7.93
C TYR A 165 -2.34 -12.48 6.83
N GLU A 166 -1.53 -11.47 7.18
CA GLU A 166 -0.78 -10.67 6.22
C GLU A 166 0.19 -11.52 5.38
N LEU A 167 0.86 -12.50 6.01
CA LEU A 167 1.69 -13.46 5.30
C LEU A 167 0.88 -14.31 4.30
N LEU A 168 -0.28 -14.81 4.72
CA LEU A 168 -1.14 -15.62 3.86
C LEU A 168 -1.66 -14.81 2.66
N VAL A 169 -2.08 -13.57 2.88
CA VAL A 169 -2.48 -12.63 1.80
C VAL A 169 -1.33 -12.41 0.84
N ALA A 170 -0.12 -12.09 1.34
CA ALA A 170 1.04 -11.83 0.50
C ALA A 170 1.41 -13.04 -0.39
N LEU A 171 1.39 -14.24 0.19
CA LEU A 171 1.76 -15.46 -0.52
C LEU A 171 0.66 -15.93 -1.48
N SER A 172 -0.61 -15.91 -1.06
CA SER A 172 -1.73 -16.33 -1.92
C SER A 172 -2.02 -15.40 -3.08
N SER A 173 -1.52 -14.15 -3.02
CA SER A 173 -1.59 -13.20 -4.15
C SER A 173 -0.64 -13.56 -5.30
N TYR A 174 0.32 -14.46 -5.08
CA TYR A 174 1.28 -14.91 -6.08
C TYR A 174 1.42 -16.44 -6.06
N PRO A 175 0.33 -17.18 -6.37
CA PRO A 175 0.34 -18.63 -6.32
C PRO A 175 1.38 -19.19 -7.32
N ASN A 176 2.08 -20.24 -6.90
CA ASN A 176 3.09 -20.93 -7.69
C ASN A 176 4.29 -20.06 -8.13
N GLN A 177 4.48 -18.89 -7.49
CA GLN A 177 5.66 -18.04 -7.71
C GLN A 177 6.56 -18.05 -6.48
N VAL A 178 7.88 -18.06 -6.74
CA VAL A 178 8.87 -17.96 -5.66
C VAL A 178 9.01 -16.50 -5.23
N LEU A 179 8.77 -16.22 -3.95
CA LEU A 179 8.96 -14.91 -3.35
C LEU A 179 10.16 -14.93 -2.41
N SER A 180 11.10 -13.99 -2.60
CA SER A 180 12.23 -13.85 -1.70
C SER A 180 11.75 -13.38 -0.30
N ARG A 181 12.54 -13.70 0.73
CA ARG A 181 12.26 -13.27 2.12
C ARG A 181 12.08 -11.77 2.23
N GLU A 182 12.97 -11.01 1.58
CA GLU A 182 12.91 -9.56 1.52
C GLU A 182 11.60 -9.06 0.86
N ARG A 183 11.20 -9.67 -0.25
CA ARG A 183 9.96 -9.32 -0.93
C ARG A 183 8.73 -9.59 -0.06
N ILE A 184 8.67 -10.76 0.59
CA ILE A 184 7.60 -11.09 1.54
C ILE A 184 7.60 -10.10 2.70
N LEU A 185 8.77 -9.80 3.28
CA LEU A 185 8.92 -8.85 4.36
C LEU A 185 8.38 -7.47 3.98
N ASN A 186 8.74 -6.96 2.80
CA ASN A 186 8.25 -5.67 2.30
C ASN A 186 6.73 -5.65 2.08
N MET A 187 6.11 -6.78 1.77
CA MET A 187 4.66 -6.90 1.59
C MET A 187 3.90 -6.88 2.91
N ILE A 188 4.47 -7.46 3.99
CA ILE A 188 3.81 -7.55 5.31
C ILE A 188 4.26 -6.46 6.29
N SER A 189 5.37 -5.75 6.02
CA SER A 189 5.90 -4.70 6.88
C SER A 189 5.28 -3.36 6.53
N HIS A 190 4.28 -2.93 7.31
CA HIS A 190 3.76 -1.56 7.24
C HIS A 190 4.50 -0.59 8.19
N ARG A 191 5.70 -0.95 8.73
CA ARG A 191 6.45 -0.13 9.68
C ARG A 191 7.94 -0.09 9.36
N VAL A 192 8.51 1.10 9.52
CA VAL A 192 9.92 1.47 9.30
C VAL A 192 10.90 0.75 10.24
N ASP A 193 10.43 0.13 11.30
CA ASP A 193 11.24 -0.72 12.18
C ASP A 193 11.19 -2.16 11.66
N ALA A 194 12.10 -2.45 10.74
CA ALA A 194 12.18 -3.73 10.04
C ALA A 194 12.26 -4.93 11.01
N PRO A 195 11.27 -5.85 10.99
CA PRO A 195 11.53 -7.18 11.50
C PRO A 195 12.61 -7.83 10.62
N ASN A 196 13.57 -8.46 11.25
CA ASN A 196 14.69 -9.15 10.63
C ASN A 196 14.19 -10.29 9.71
N ASP A 197 14.91 -10.66 8.64
CA ASP A 197 14.60 -11.79 7.71
C ASP A 197 14.19 -13.08 8.43
N ARG A 198 14.72 -13.30 9.63
CA ARG A 198 14.34 -14.42 10.51
C ARG A 198 12.87 -14.41 10.92
N THR A 199 12.20 -13.27 10.86
CA THR A 199 10.76 -13.15 11.20
C THR A 199 9.90 -13.91 10.19
N ILE A 200 10.26 -13.89 8.90
CA ILE A 200 9.54 -14.62 7.84
C ILE A 200 9.64 -16.13 8.07
N ASP A 201 10.84 -16.65 8.35
CA ASP A 201 11.05 -18.08 8.59
C ASP A 201 10.24 -18.57 9.81
N VAL A 202 10.13 -17.74 10.85
CA VAL A 202 9.29 -18.04 12.04
C VAL A 202 7.80 -18.05 11.68
N LEU A 203 7.33 -17.08 10.89
CA LEU A 203 5.94 -17.02 10.44
C LEU A 203 5.61 -18.21 9.53
N ILE A 204 6.46 -18.53 8.58
CA ILE A 204 6.30 -19.72 7.72
C ILE A 204 6.24 -21.00 8.56
N ARG A 205 7.12 -21.15 9.54
CA ARG A 205 7.09 -22.32 10.45
C ARG A 205 5.76 -22.42 11.21
N ARG A 206 5.22 -21.28 11.69
CA ARG A 206 3.92 -21.24 12.37
C ARG A 206 2.77 -21.59 11.42
N MET A 207 2.80 -21.07 10.19
CA MET A 207 1.79 -21.39 9.19
C MET A 207 1.82 -22.87 8.82
N ARG A 208 3.01 -23.44 8.63
CA ARG A 208 3.16 -24.89 8.40
C ARG A 208 2.61 -25.73 9.55
N ALA A 209 2.93 -25.38 10.80
CA ALA A 209 2.40 -26.09 11.97
C ALA A 209 0.87 -26.01 12.05
N LYS A 210 0.25 -25.00 11.48
CA LYS A 210 -1.19 -24.76 11.50
C LYS A 210 -1.91 -25.38 10.30
N MET A 211 -1.29 -25.39 9.12
CA MET A 211 -1.97 -25.67 7.87
C MET A 211 -1.45 -26.89 7.12
N GLU A 212 -0.24 -27.35 7.35
CA GLU A 212 0.31 -28.54 6.70
C GLU A 212 -0.07 -29.80 7.46
N MET A 213 -0.30 -30.89 6.75
CA MET A 213 -0.46 -32.22 7.37
C MET A 213 0.86 -32.72 7.97
N ASP A 214 1.97 -32.50 7.25
CA ASP A 214 3.33 -32.74 7.74
C ASP A 214 4.17 -31.47 7.58
N PRO A 215 4.43 -30.70 8.65
CA PRO A 215 5.24 -29.49 8.60
C PRO A 215 6.67 -29.70 8.13
N LYS A 216 7.18 -30.95 8.15
CA LYS A 216 8.53 -31.29 7.66
C LYS A 216 8.56 -31.51 6.14
N ASN A 217 7.43 -31.92 5.56
CA ASN A 217 7.23 -32.09 4.12
C ASN A 217 6.09 -31.20 3.62
N PRO A 218 6.28 -29.84 3.64
CA PRO A 218 5.23 -28.89 3.34
C PRO A 218 4.81 -28.96 1.87
N GLN A 219 3.50 -28.96 1.65
CA GLN A 219 2.89 -28.95 0.32
C GLN A 219 2.31 -27.58 -0.04
N ILE A 220 1.90 -26.79 0.95
CA ILE A 220 1.29 -25.46 0.76
C ILE A 220 2.37 -24.38 0.77
N PHE A 221 3.24 -24.37 1.79
CA PHE A 221 4.32 -23.38 1.93
C PHE A 221 5.66 -24.00 1.60
N VAL A 222 5.98 -24.10 0.33
CA VAL A 222 7.20 -24.79 -0.16
C VAL A 222 8.42 -23.89 0.00
N THR A 223 9.54 -24.46 0.50
CA THR A 223 10.83 -23.76 0.51
C THR A 223 11.56 -24.00 -0.80
N VAL A 224 11.93 -22.91 -1.46
CA VAL A 224 12.88 -22.96 -2.59
C VAL A 224 14.24 -22.50 -2.07
N HIS A 225 15.16 -23.49 -1.95
CA HIS A 225 16.47 -23.26 -1.33
C HIS A 225 17.26 -22.17 -2.05
N GLY A 226 17.77 -21.20 -1.30
CA GLY A 226 18.53 -20.07 -1.83
C GLY A 226 17.66 -18.92 -2.38
N GLU A 227 16.37 -19.13 -2.69
CA GLU A 227 15.50 -18.13 -3.33
C GLU A 227 14.41 -17.60 -2.40
N GLY A 228 13.73 -18.46 -1.62
CA GLY A 228 12.67 -18.01 -0.73
C GLY A 228 11.57 -19.04 -0.50
N TYR A 229 10.31 -18.59 -0.61
CA TYR A 229 9.13 -19.40 -0.39
C TYR A 229 8.14 -19.28 -1.53
N MET A 230 7.42 -20.36 -1.78
CA MET A 230 6.36 -20.44 -2.77
C MET A 230 5.07 -20.96 -2.08
N PHE A 231 3.95 -20.35 -2.40
CA PHE A 231 2.63 -20.83 -2.02
C PHE A 231 2.10 -21.71 -3.17
N ALA A 232 1.94 -23.00 -2.89
CA ALA A 232 1.33 -23.90 -3.85
C ALA A 232 -0.20 -23.75 -3.75
N GLY A 233 -0.78 -22.96 -4.66
CA GLY A 233 -2.21 -22.88 -4.90
C GLY A 233 -2.62 -23.80 -6.04
N ASP A 234 -3.80 -24.36 -5.95
CA ASP A 234 -4.39 -25.14 -7.04
C ASP A 234 -4.64 -24.27 -8.27
#